data_1ea448ded0f558d443cbcd60c5214e19
#
_entry.id   1ea448ded0f558d443cbcd60c5214e19
#
_cell.length_a   1.000
_cell.length_b   1.000
_cell.length_c   1.000
_cell.angle_alpha   90.00
_cell.angle_beta   90.00
_cell.angle_gamma   90.00
#
_symmetry.space_group_name_H-M   'P 1'
#
loop_
_entity.id
_entity.type
_entity.pdbx_description
1 polymer ?
#
loop_
_entity_poly.entity_id
_entity_poly.type
_entity_poly.pdbx_seq_one_letter_code
_entity_poly.pdbx_strand_id
1 'polypeptide(L)'
;MPYPFLKHPIDFGDVHSSEEVIKSTWNDFRDALKNREFTYEEVSKATASGFLKVFDELFMLCTDRFECSLKNVERNSYLKRGSILAETEAVDYERFLPKAEFITQSNRFSPVGVEWLYLAVSRREKSAEACNIKECRASSGNRFGICTFSIKREFENKKIIDLTVADDLTYEQINSRLECTYKEIRRARFRRSRRRGRAVAITVAENNKIKNAVEDWAFKTYLKLMSEQIFKPLEDTDDRNLMYAPFQCVAQYFLDKGYSGIKYKSTVCESAKDIVLFDKTYAHPVGDIKDFII
;
A
#
# COMPACT_ATOMS: atom_id res chain seq x y z
N MET A 1 -10.73 -10.39 21.84
CA MET A 1 -9.78 -9.75 22.78
C MET A 1 -9.18 -8.55 22.08
N PRO A 2 -9.22 -7.35 22.67
CA PRO A 2 -8.49 -6.24 22.11
C PRO A 2 -7.00 -6.61 22.02
N TYR A 3 -6.37 -6.24 20.91
CA TYR A 3 -4.97 -6.54 20.70
C TYR A 3 -4.13 -5.70 21.68
N PRO A 4 -3.33 -6.30 22.58
CA PRO A 4 -2.76 -5.58 23.73
C PRO A 4 -1.71 -4.51 23.35
N PHE A 5 -1.28 -4.48 22.09
CA PHE A 5 -0.31 -3.52 21.59
C PHE A 5 -0.95 -2.25 21.03
N LEU A 6 -2.23 -2.29 20.68
CA LEU A 6 -2.93 -1.12 20.17
C LEU A 6 -3.72 -0.50 21.31
N LYS A 7 -3.32 0.69 21.73
CA LYS A 7 -4.02 1.46 22.78
C LYS A 7 -5.37 2.01 22.33
N HIS A 8 -5.85 1.58 21.17
CA HIS A 8 -7.10 2.03 20.55
C HIS A 8 -8.15 0.93 20.54
N PRO A 9 -9.44 1.31 20.49
CA PRO A 9 -10.58 0.38 20.59
C PRO A 9 -10.82 -0.46 19.32
N ILE A 10 -9.78 -0.72 18.51
CA ILE A 10 -9.92 -1.62 17.35
C ILE A 10 -10.00 -3.05 17.87
N ASP A 11 -11.15 -3.68 17.68
CA ASP A 11 -11.34 -5.11 17.92
C ASP A 11 -11.22 -5.87 16.60
N PHE A 12 -10.05 -6.46 16.39
CA PHE A 12 -9.80 -7.27 15.20
C PHE A 12 -10.65 -8.55 15.11
N GLY A 13 -11.33 -8.93 16.19
CA GLY A 13 -12.31 -10.01 16.21
C GLY A 13 -13.69 -9.58 15.73
N ASP A 14 -13.98 -8.28 15.78
CA ASP A 14 -15.19 -7.65 15.24
C ASP A 14 -14.81 -6.76 14.05
N VAL A 15 -14.87 -7.35 12.86
CA VAL A 15 -14.49 -6.68 11.60
C VAL A 15 -15.37 -5.46 11.35
N HIS A 16 -16.68 -5.55 11.58
CA HIS A 16 -17.61 -4.46 11.29
C HIS A 16 -17.36 -3.24 12.19
N SER A 17 -17.22 -3.44 13.49
CA SER A 17 -16.85 -2.37 14.42
C SER A 17 -15.51 -1.74 14.07
N SER A 18 -14.53 -2.54 13.66
CA SER A 18 -13.21 -2.07 13.26
C SER A 18 -13.21 -1.29 11.94
N GLU A 19 -14.09 -1.64 10.99
CA GLU A 19 -14.30 -0.85 9.76
C GLU A 19 -14.76 0.57 10.07
N GLU A 20 -15.76 0.71 10.94
CA GLU A 20 -16.30 2.01 11.33
C GLU A 20 -15.24 2.86 12.07
N VAL A 21 -14.45 2.25 12.95
CA VAL A 21 -13.36 2.96 13.63
C VAL A 21 -12.29 3.44 12.65
N ILE A 22 -11.85 2.59 11.71
CA ILE A 22 -10.85 2.98 10.71
C ILE A 22 -11.38 4.10 9.83
N LYS A 23 -12.63 4.01 9.39
CA LYS A 23 -13.29 5.02 8.56
C LYS A 23 -13.43 6.36 9.31
N SER A 24 -13.91 6.32 10.56
CA SER A 24 -14.03 7.51 11.40
C SER A 24 -12.68 8.18 11.63
N THR A 25 -11.68 7.42 12.09
CA THR A 25 -10.34 7.99 12.36
C THR A 25 -9.65 8.53 11.10
N TRP A 26 -9.93 7.95 9.93
CA TRP A 26 -9.45 8.48 8.65
C TRP A 26 -10.14 9.81 8.28
N ASN A 27 -11.45 9.90 8.49
CA ASN A 27 -12.19 11.13 8.26
C ASN A 27 -11.72 12.24 9.22
N ASP A 28 -11.57 11.94 10.51
CA ASP A 28 -11.04 12.87 11.50
C ASP A 28 -9.64 13.38 11.12
N PHE A 29 -8.79 12.49 10.63
CA PHE A 29 -7.46 12.82 10.14
C PHE A 29 -7.51 13.78 8.93
N ARG A 30 -8.41 13.51 7.99
CA ARG A 30 -8.66 14.38 6.83
C ARG A 30 -9.18 15.76 7.27
N ASP A 31 -10.12 15.78 8.22
CA ASP A 31 -10.73 17.01 8.70
C ASP A 31 -9.72 17.87 9.49
N ALA A 32 -8.83 17.26 10.26
CA ALA A 32 -7.72 17.96 10.92
C ALA A 32 -6.78 18.64 9.89
N LEU A 33 -6.44 17.95 8.78
CA LEU A 33 -5.67 18.56 7.69
C LEU A 33 -6.44 19.68 6.99
N LYS A 34 -7.76 19.52 6.77
CA LYS A 34 -8.63 20.55 6.22
C LYS A 34 -8.68 21.79 7.10
N ASN A 35 -8.80 21.61 8.39
CA ASN A 35 -8.85 22.68 9.39
C ASN A 35 -7.48 23.31 9.66
N ARG A 36 -6.42 22.83 9.01
CA ARG A 36 -5.04 23.30 9.18
C ARG A 36 -4.52 23.16 10.61
N GLU A 37 -4.97 22.13 11.34
CA GLU A 37 -4.40 21.79 12.65
C GLU A 37 -2.93 21.39 12.52
N PHE A 38 -2.58 20.79 11.37
CA PHE A 38 -1.22 20.53 10.90
C PHE A 38 -1.21 20.41 9.37
N THR A 39 -0.02 20.48 8.77
CA THR A 39 0.19 20.24 7.33
C THR A 39 0.62 18.79 7.08
N TYR A 40 0.57 18.34 5.83
CA TYR A 40 1.05 16.99 5.46
C TYR A 40 2.56 16.79 5.73
N GLU A 41 3.34 17.86 5.86
CA GLU A 41 4.77 17.83 6.20
C GLU A 41 5.02 17.69 7.70
N GLU A 42 4.05 18.06 8.54
CA GLU A 42 4.17 18.02 10.00
C GLU A 42 3.83 16.63 10.57
N VAL A 43 4.52 15.59 10.07
CA VAL A 43 4.27 14.18 10.40
C VAL A 43 4.30 13.91 11.91
N SER A 44 5.17 14.58 12.68
CA SER A 44 5.24 14.43 14.13
C SER A 44 3.95 14.84 14.84
N LYS A 45 3.24 15.84 14.35
CA LYS A 45 1.92 16.23 14.87
C LYS A 45 0.86 15.22 14.45
N ALA A 46 0.90 14.76 13.19
CA ALA A 46 -0.03 13.78 12.66
C ALA A 46 0.05 12.43 13.38
N THR A 47 1.27 11.98 13.75
CA THR A 47 1.49 10.74 14.51
C THR A 47 1.15 10.84 16.00
N ALA A 48 0.91 12.04 16.52
CA ALA A 48 0.51 12.23 17.91
C ALA A 48 -0.95 11.83 18.18
N SER A 49 -1.81 11.75 17.15
CA SER A 49 -3.25 11.49 17.32
C SER A 49 -3.88 10.74 16.13
N GLY A 50 -5.06 10.18 16.36
CA GLY A 50 -5.92 9.63 15.32
C GLY A 50 -5.35 8.45 14.53
N PHE A 51 -5.67 8.42 13.25
CA PHE A 51 -5.35 7.33 12.32
C PHE A 51 -3.84 7.02 12.24
N LEU A 52 -3.01 8.04 12.05
CA LEU A 52 -1.58 7.84 11.83
C LEU A 52 -0.86 7.33 13.09
N LYS A 53 -1.38 7.62 14.28
CA LYS A 53 -0.87 7.05 15.53
C LYS A 53 -1.06 5.54 15.59
N VAL A 54 -2.28 5.07 15.30
CA VAL A 54 -2.56 3.62 15.27
C VAL A 54 -1.72 2.93 14.22
N PHE A 55 -1.61 3.56 13.06
CA PHE A 55 -0.80 3.06 11.95
C PHE A 55 0.68 2.96 12.34
N ASP A 56 1.26 3.99 12.98
CA ASP A 56 2.65 4.00 13.43
C ASP A 56 2.92 2.91 14.48
N GLU A 57 2.03 2.75 15.46
CA GLU A 57 2.14 1.67 16.46
C GLU A 57 2.18 0.28 15.80
N LEU A 58 1.31 0.02 14.83
CA LEU A 58 1.28 -1.24 14.09
C LEU A 58 2.51 -1.40 13.19
N PHE A 59 2.90 -0.32 12.52
CA PHE A 59 4.06 -0.30 11.64
C PHE A 59 5.34 -0.65 12.42
N MET A 60 5.56 -0.04 13.58
CA MET A 60 6.73 -0.31 14.43
C MET A 60 6.78 -1.76 14.94
N LEU A 61 5.63 -2.40 15.13
CA LEU A 61 5.56 -3.82 15.54
C LEU A 61 5.83 -4.80 14.39
N CYS A 62 5.56 -4.40 13.15
CA CYS A 62 5.50 -5.30 12.00
C CYS A 62 6.28 -4.78 10.79
N THR A 63 7.29 -3.92 11.01
CA THR A 63 8.05 -3.21 9.95
C THR A 63 8.50 -4.14 8.82
N ASP A 64 9.12 -5.26 9.15
CA ASP A 64 9.62 -6.25 8.17
C ASP A 64 8.53 -6.87 7.30
N ARG A 65 7.27 -6.81 7.71
CA ARG A 65 6.13 -7.34 6.95
C ARG A 65 5.59 -6.35 5.93
N PHE A 66 5.85 -5.05 6.16
CA PHE A 66 5.54 -3.99 5.19
C PHE A 66 6.62 -3.83 4.13
N GLU A 67 7.87 -4.18 4.47
CA GLU A 67 9.02 -3.89 3.63
C GLU A 67 9.12 -4.81 2.40
N CYS A 68 9.37 -4.21 1.25
CA CYS A 68 9.72 -4.90 0.02
C CYS A 68 10.88 -4.17 -0.66
N SER A 69 11.87 -4.89 -1.19
CA SER A 69 12.91 -4.25 -1.99
C SER A 69 12.42 -3.95 -3.41
N LEU A 70 12.95 -2.93 -4.04
CA LEU A 70 12.66 -2.60 -5.45
C LEU A 70 12.97 -3.77 -6.37
N LYS A 71 14.05 -4.50 -6.13
CA LYS A 71 14.37 -5.74 -6.83
C LYS A 71 13.26 -6.79 -6.75
N ASN A 72 12.64 -6.95 -5.58
CA ASN A 72 11.58 -7.93 -5.40
C ASN A 72 10.29 -7.52 -6.13
N VAL A 73 10.00 -6.21 -6.22
CA VAL A 73 8.89 -5.70 -7.03
C VAL A 73 9.09 -6.04 -8.49
N GLU A 74 10.25 -5.70 -9.05
CA GLU A 74 10.57 -5.90 -10.46
C GLU A 74 10.65 -7.38 -10.86
N ARG A 75 11.29 -8.20 -10.03
CA ARG A 75 11.55 -9.63 -10.32
C ARG A 75 10.31 -10.42 -10.74
N ASN A 76 9.15 -10.05 -10.27
CA ASN A 76 7.90 -10.79 -10.48
C ASN A 76 6.81 -9.95 -11.16
N SER A 77 7.16 -8.78 -11.72
CA SER A 77 6.15 -7.85 -12.22
C SER A 77 6.69 -7.00 -13.36
N TYR A 78 5.78 -6.62 -14.23
CA TYR A 78 5.98 -5.57 -15.21
C TYR A 78 5.67 -4.23 -14.55
N LEU A 79 6.59 -3.27 -14.72
CA LEU A 79 6.44 -1.89 -14.28
C LEU A 79 6.13 -1.05 -15.51
N LYS A 80 4.94 -0.47 -15.58
CA LYS A 80 4.51 0.26 -16.77
C LYS A 80 3.94 1.62 -16.43
N ARG A 81 4.18 2.58 -17.33
CA ARG A 81 3.56 3.90 -17.27
C ARG A 81 2.96 4.24 -18.62
N GLY A 82 1.73 4.73 -18.60
CA GLY A 82 1.00 5.18 -19.77
C GLY A 82 0.77 6.67 -19.77
N SER A 83 0.48 7.22 -20.96
CA SER A 83 0.05 8.60 -21.13
C SER A 83 -0.83 8.73 -22.36
N ILE A 84 -1.83 9.62 -22.30
CA ILE A 84 -2.55 10.09 -23.48
C ILE A 84 -1.60 11.00 -24.25
N LEU A 85 -1.50 10.79 -25.55
CA LEU A 85 -0.62 11.53 -26.46
C LEU A 85 -1.45 12.43 -27.37
N ALA A 86 -0.92 13.59 -27.72
CA ALA A 86 -1.50 14.39 -28.81
C ALA A 86 -1.27 13.69 -30.17
N GLU A 87 -2.12 13.97 -31.15
CA GLU A 87 -2.08 13.30 -32.47
C GLU A 87 -0.71 13.41 -33.16
N THR A 88 -0.07 14.58 -33.07
CA THR A 88 1.20 14.89 -33.71
C THR A 88 2.40 14.86 -32.76
N GLU A 89 2.20 14.44 -31.52
CA GLU A 89 3.27 14.42 -30.50
C GLU A 89 4.35 13.39 -30.87
N ALA A 90 5.62 13.81 -30.89
CA ALA A 90 6.73 12.87 -30.98
C ALA A 90 6.83 12.09 -29.67
N VAL A 91 6.92 10.77 -29.77
CA VAL A 91 6.92 9.88 -28.59
C VAL A 91 8.35 9.48 -28.26
N ASP A 92 8.82 9.96 -27.14
CA ASP A 92 10.11 9.60 -26.57
C ASP A 92 9.98 9.19 -25.09
N TYR A 93 11.05 8.70 -24.50
CA TYR A 93 11.06 8.28 -23.10
C TYR A 93 10.82 9.43 -22.12
N GLU A 94 11.22 10.65 -22.45
CA GLU A 94 11.06 11.85 -21.62
C GLU A 94 9.58 12.15 -21.35
N ARG A 95 8.69 11.76 -22.28
CA ARG A 95 7.25 11.91 -22.14
C ARG A 95 6.68 11.12 -20.96
N PHE A 96 7.34 10.03 -20.59
CA PHE A 96 6.91 9.14 -19.52
C PHE A 96 7.60 9.41 -18.17
N LEU A 97 8.51 10.37 -18.12
CA LEU A 97 9.10 10.85 -16.87
C LEU A 97 8.28 12.01 -16.29
N PRO A 98 8.04 12.05 -14.96
CA PRO A 98 7.35 13.18 -14.36
C PRO A 98 8.21 14.43 -14.44
N LYS A 99 7.59 15.58 -14.83
CA LYS A 99 8.20 16.90 -14.86
C LYS A 99 7.30 17.86 -14.09
N ALA A 100 7.87 18.63 -13.15
CA ALA A 100 7.14 19.50 -12.23
C ALA A 100 6.18 20.45 -12.96
N GLU A 101 6.60 21.00 -14.11
CA GLU A 101 5.82 21.91 -14.94
C GLU A 101 4.50 21.33 -15.48
N PHE A 102 4.42 19.98 -15.62
CA PHE A 102 3.21 19.29 -16.09
C PHE A 102 2.38 18.70 -14.94
N ILE A 103 2.88 18.74 -13.69
CA ILE A 103 2.15 18.25 -12.51
C ILE A 103 1.34 19.41 -11.92
N THR A 104 0.27 19.78 -12.60
CA THR A 104 -0.59 20.91 -12.26
C THR A 104 -1.69 20.56 -11.24
N GLN A 105 -1.86 19.28 -10.93
CA GLN A 105 -2.83 18.78 -9.96
C GLN A 105 -2.17 17.79 -9.00
N SER A 106 -2.70 17.74 -7.77
CA SER A 106 -2.27 16.76 -6.78
C SER A 106 -2.53 15.33 -7.26
N ASN A 107 -1.56 14.46 -7.04
CA ASN A 107 -1.73 13.02 -7.12
C ASN A 107 -2.02 12.46 -5.72
N ARG A 108 -2.42 11.19 -5.64
CA ARG A 108 -2.82 10.56 -4.37
C ARG A 108 -1.77 10.74 -3.27
N PHE A 109 -0.50 10.48 -3.56
CA PHE A 109 0.58 10.55 -2.57
C PHE A 109 1.48 11.78 -2.72
N SER A 110 1.37 12.55 -3.79
CA SER A 110 2.22 13.72 -4.02
C SER A 110 1.42 14.98 -4.30
N PRO A 111 1.80 16.12 -3.72
CA PRO A 111 1.22 17.41 -4.06
C PRO A 111 1.64 17.86 -5.46
N VAL A 112 1.09 19.00 -5.88
CA VAL A 112 1.43 19.66 -7.15
C VAL A 112 2.94 19.89 -7.25
N GLY A 113 3.51 19.67 -8.43
CA GLY A 113 4.92 19.94 -8.74
C GLY A 113 5.91 18.89 -8.24
N VAL A 114 5.49 17.89 -7.46
CA VAL A 114 6.39 16.85 -6.92
C VAL A 114 6.57 15.73 -7.95
N GLU A 115 7.83 15.54 -8.40
CA GLU A 115 8.20 14.63 -9.49
C GLU A 115 8.38 13.17 -9.07
N TRP A 116 7.41 12.62 -8.35
CA TRP A 116 7.41 11.19 -8.01
C TRP A 116 6.92 10.34 -9.18
N LEU A 117 7.54 9.17 -9.35
CA LEU A 117 7.25 8.28 -10.47
C LEU A 117 6.16 7.27 -10.09
N TYR A 118 5.02 7.36 -10.75
CA TYR A 118 3.90 6.44 -10.60
C TYR A 118 3.93 5.39 -11.70
N LEU A 119 3.85 4.11 -11.33
CA LEU A 119 3.90 2.97 -12.24
C LEU A 119 2.81 1.97 -11.89
N ALA A 120 2.11 1.44 -12.88
CA ALA A 120 1.28 0.27 -12.70
C ALA A 120 2.15 -0.99 -12.61
N VAL A 121 1.81 -1.87 -11.67
CA VAL A 121 2.57 -3.07 -11.33
C VAL A 121 1.69 -4.31 -11.46
N SER A 122 2.06 -5.26 -12.30
CA SER A 122 1.34 -6.53 -12.42
C SER A 122 2.27 -7.66 -12.90
N ARG A 123 1.98 -8.89 -12.46
CA ARG A 123 2.63 -10.11 -12.99
C ARG A 123 2.28 -10.38 -14.45
N ARG A 124 1.20 -9.81 -14.95
CA ARG A 124 0.72 -9.92 -16.33
C ARG A 124 0.88 -8.57 -17.02
N GLU A 125 1.64 -8.55 -18.11
CA GLU A 125 1.90 -7.33 -18.85
C GLU A 125 0.62 -6.61 -19.26
N LYS A 126 -0.33 -7.33 -19.86
CA LYS A 126 -1.63 -6.77 -20.28
C LYS A 126 -2.44 -6.17 -19.14
N SER A 127 -2.31 -6.69 -17.91
CA SER A 127 -2.99 -6.12 -16.75
C SER A 127 -2.38 -4.80 -16.32
N ALA A 128 -1.05 -4.66 -16.39
CA ALA A 128 -0.38 -3.39 -16.14
C ALA A 128 -0.74 -2.34 -17.21
N GLU A 129 -0.85 -2.73 -18.47
CA GLU A 129 -1.28 -1.87 -19.57
C GLU A 129 -2.73 -1.39 -19.38
N ALA A 130 -3.65 -2.31 -19.13
CA ALA A 130 -5.05 -1.98 -18.88
C ALA A 130 -5.23 -1.06 -17.65
N CYS A 131 -4.40 -1.23 -16.62
CA CYS A 131 -4.38 -0.35 -15.46
C CYS A 131 -4.01 1.08 -15.85
N ASN A 132 -2.93 1.27 -16.62
CA ASN A 132 -2.52 2.59 -17.10
C ASN A 132 -3.61 3.29 -17.92
N ILE A 133 -4.30 2.58 -18.81
CA ILE A 133 -5.40 3.13 -19.61
C ILE A 133 -6.50 3.68 -18.69
N LYS A 134 -6.88 2.92 -17.66
CA LYS A 134 -7.90 3.32 -16.68
C LYS A 134 -7.44 4.47 -15.78
N GLU A 135 -6.20 4.43 -15.26
CA GLU A 135 -5.65 5.49 -14.40
C GLU A 135 -5.53 6.82 -15.17
N CYS A 136 -5.20 6.77 -16.46
CA CYS A 136 -5.18 7.95 -17.34
C CYS A 136 -6.58 8.37 -17.80
N ARG A 137 -7.66 7.62 -17.46
CA ARG A 137 -9.03 7.85 -17.95
C ARG A 137 -9.10 7.96 -19.48
N ALA A 138 -8.26 7.20 -20.16
CA ALA A 138 -8.21 7.22 -21.61
C ALA A 138 -9.43 6.49 -22.19
N SER A 139 -10.00 7.08 -23.25
CA SER A 139 -11.23 6.63 -23.91
C SER A 139 -10.99 6.26 -25.37
N SER A 140 -11.98 5.64 -26.00
CA SER A 140 -11.93 5.29 -27.43
C SER A 140 -11.61 6.53 -28.29
N GLY A 141 -10.68 6.34 -29.22
CA GLY A 141 -10.16 7.42 -30.08
C GLY A 141 -8.95 8.15 -29.51
N ASN A 142 -8.59 7.98 -28.23
CA ASN A 142 -7.36 8.57 -27.74
C ASN A 142 -6.14 7.82 -28.27
N ARG A 143 -5.13 8.57 -28.73
CA ARG A 143 -3.79 8.03 -28.94
C ARG A 143 -3.11 7.84 -27.59
N PHE A 144 -2.60 6.63 -27.33
CA PHE A 144 -2.08 6.25 -26.03
C PHE A 144 -0.70 5.61 -26.14
N GLY A 145 0.23 6.12 -25.35
CA GLY A 145 1.57 5.57 -25.24
C GLY A 145 1.77 4.79 -23.95
N ILE A 146 2.48 3.66 -24.03
CA ILE A 146 2.88 2.87 -22.85
C ILE A 146 4.37 2.59 -22.90
N CYS A 147 5.07 2.91 -21.82
CA CYS A 147 6.48 2.66 -21.62
C CYS A 147 6.68 1.63 -20.49
N THR A 148 7.63 0.71 -20.67
CA THR A 148 8.10 -0.20 -19.63
C THR A 148 9.25 0.44 -18.87
N PHE A 149 9.31 0.20 -17.56
CA PHE A 149 10.37 0.68 -16.69
C PHE A 149 11.12 -0.46 -16.04
N SER A 150 12.41 -0.27 -15.81
CA SER A 150 13.28 -1.16 -15.04
C SER A 150 13.91 -0.39 -13.89
N ILE A 151 14.09 -1.06 -12.75
CA ILE A 151 14.79 -0.49 -11.60
C ILE A 151 16.27 -0.43 -11.91
N LYS A 152 16.91 0.70 -11.67
CA LYS A 152 18.37 0.81 -11.83
C LYS A 152 19.09 -0.05 -10.79
N ARG A 153 20.13 -0.73 -11.22
CA ARG A 153 20.88 -1.71 -10.42
C ARG A 153 21.37 -1.16 -9.08
N GLU A 154 21.81 0.09 -9.05
CA GLU A 154 22.27 0.77 -7.84
C GLU A 154 21.18 0.98 -6.79
N PHE A 155 19.90 0.93 -7.19
CA PHE A 155 18.74 1.14 -6.31
C PHE A 155 17.93 -0.14 -6.00
N GLU A 156 18.31 -1.30 -6.53
CA GLU A 156 17.60 -2.58 -6.33
C GLU A 156 17.34 -2.92 -4.85
N ASN A 157 18.27 -2.55 -3.97
CA ASN A 157 18.19 -2.85 -2.53
C ASN A 157 17.42 -1.79 -1.72
N LYS A 158 16.99 -0.68 -2.35
CA LYS A 158 16.14 0.29 -1.67
C LYS A 158 14.82 -0.34 -1.29
N LYS A 159 14.33 0.04 -0.10
CA LYS A 159 13.11 -0.49 0.47
C LYS A 159 11.93 0.43 0.19
N ILE A 160 10.81 -0.17 -0.13
CA ILE A 160 9.50 0.46 -0.23
C ILE A 160 8.54 -0.20 0.74
N ILE A 161 7.42 0.45 0.98
CA ILE A 161 6.31 -0.08 1.77
C ILE A 161 5.29 -0.74 0.87
N ASP A 162 4.94 -1.99 1.14
CA ASP A 162 3.88 -2.71 0.45
C ASP A 162 2.59 -2.70 1.29
N LEU A 163 1.64 -1.86 0.93
CA LEU A 163 0.32 -1.79 1.56
C LEU A 163 -0.66 -2.84 1.00
N THR A 164 -0.24 -3.63 0.01
CA THR A 164 -1.10 -4.58 -0.71
C THR A 164 -0.99 -6.02 -0.18
N VAL A 165 -0.25 -6.24 0.89
CA VAL A 165 0.08 -7.59 1.42
C VAL A 165 -1.17 -8.42 1.74
N ALA A 166 -2.27 -7.78 2.09
CA ALA A 166 -3.53 -8.45 2.46
C ALA A 166 -4.64 -8.33 1.40
N ASP A 167 -4.44 -7.61 0.30
CA ASP A 167 -5.50 -7.32 -0.67
C ASP A 167 -6.11 -8.57 -1.31
N ASP A 168 -5.27 -9.54 -1.62
CA ASP A 168 -5.69 -10.78 -2.30
C ASP A 168 -6.16 -11.87 -1.31
N LEU A 169 -6.28 -11.54 -0.01
CA LEU A 169 -6.77 -12.45 1.04
C LEU A 169 -8.21 -12.10 1.42
N THR A 170 -9.02 -13.12 1.73
CA THR A 170 -10.29 -12.92 2.43
C THR A 170 -10.07 -12.88 3.94
N TYR A 171 -10.99 -12.25 4.70
CA TYR A 171 -10.96 -12.30 6.17
C TYR A 171 -10.97 -13.73 6.70
N GLU A 172 -11.73 -14.63 6.06
CA GLU A 172 -11.75 -16.04 6.40
C GLU A 172 -10.36 -16.70 6.25
N GLN A 173 -9.64 -16.39 5.16
CA GLN A 173 -8.28 -16.89 4.96
C GLN A 173 -7.30 -16.35 5.99
N ILE A 174 -7.43 -15.08 6.39
CA ILE A 174 -6.62 -14.47 7.44
C ILE A 174 -6.90 -15.17 8.79
N ASN A 175 -8.17 -15.34 9.16
CA ASN A 175 -8.60 -16.00 10.38
C ASN A 175 -8.18 -17.48 10.43
N SER A 176 -8.36 -18.21 9.33
CA SER A 176 -8.02 -19.64 9.25
C SER A 176 -6.53 -19.90 9.50
N ARG A 177 -5.65 -18.99 9.09
CA ARG A 177 -4.20 -19.12 9.37
C ARG A 177 -3.90 -19.05 10.86
N LEU A 178 -4.53 -18.12 11.58
CA LEU A 178 -4.41 -18.01 13.03
C LEU A 178 -4.94 -19.25 13.74
N GLU A 179 -6.15 -19.70 13.37
CA GLU A 179 -6.75 -20.90 13.92
C GLU A 179 -5.91 -22.16 13.68
N CYS A 180 -5.34 -22.33 12.48
CA CYS A 180 -4.45 -23.45 12.18
C CYS A 180 -3.26 -23.49 13.15
N THR A 181 -2.65 -22.33 13.42
CA THR A 181 -1.54 -22.23 14.39
C THR A 181 -1.96 -22.70 15.79
N TYR A 182 -3.12 -22.23 16.28
CA TYR A 182 -3.64 -22.68 17.56
C TYR A 182 -3.95 -24.18 17.58
N LYS A 183 -4.57 -24.72 16.53
CA LYS A 183 -4.89 -26.16 16.41
C LYS A 183 -3.62 -27.02 16.43
N GLU A 184 -2.56 -26.60 15.72
CA GLU A 184 -1.27 -27.30 15.72
C GLU A 184 -0.63 -27.33 17.10
N ILE A 185 -0.56 -26.20 17.79
CA ILE A 185 0.03 -26.10 19.13
C ILE A 185 -0.77 -26.94 20.14
N ARG A 186 -2.10 -26.84 20.08
CA ARG A 186 -2.98 -27.66 20.93
C ARG A 186 -2.74 -29.15 20.72
N ARG A 187 -2.63 -29.61 19.47
CA ARG A 187 -2.32 -31.01 19.14
C ARG A 187 -0.93 -31.43 19.66
N ALA A 188 0.08 -30.60 19.49
CA ALA A 188 1.43 -30.86 19.98
C ALA A 188 1.47 -31.00 21.53
N ARG A 189 0.78 -30.06 22.22
CA ARG A 189 0.65 -30.13 23.70
C ARG A 189 -0.08 -31.39 24.17
N PHE A 190 -1.17 -31.77 23.53
CA PHE A 190 -1.92 -32.97 23.84
C PHE A 190 -1.06 -34.23 23.71
N ARG A 191 -0.28 -34.36 22.61
CA ARG A 191 0.65 -35.48 22.41
C ARG A 191 1.72 -35.53 23.51
N ARG A 192 2.29 -34.38 23.93
CA ARG A 192 3.27 -34.33 25.02
C ARG A 192 2.67 -34.66 26.38
N SER A 193 1.47 -34.14 26.66
CA SER A 193 0.74 -34.44 27.87
C SER A 193 0.47 -35.94 28.02
N ARG A 194 0.00 -36.59 26.93
CA ARG A 194 -0.25 -38.05 26.90
C ARG A 194 1.03 -38.86 27.14
N ARG A 195 2.15 -38.46 26.54
CA ARG A 195 3.44 -39.17 26.74
C ARG A 195 3.97 -39.03 28.17
N ARG A 196 3.70 -37.92 28.85
CA ARG A 196 4.20 -37.61 30.19
C ARG A 196 3.22 -37.96 31.30
N GLY A 197 2.01 -38.41 30.98
CA GLY A 197 0.97 -38.71 31.96
C GLY A 197 0.48 -37.51 32.78
N ARG A 198 0.84 -36.27 32.37
CA ARG A 198 0.46 -35.03 33.07
C ARG A 198 0.29 -33.87 32.13
N ALA A 199 -0.43 -32.80 32.57
CA ALA A 199 -0.54 -31.57 31.83
C ALA A 199 0.83 -30.93 31.56
N VAL A 200 1.04 -30.41 30.34
CA VAL A 200 2.29 -29.80 29.92
C VAL A 200 2.05 -28.32 29.62
N ALA A 201 2.89 -27.46 30.18
CA ALA A 201 2.85 -26.03 29.92
C ALA A 201 3.20 -25.70 28.43
N ILE A 202 2.79 -24.53 27.98
CA ILE A 202 3.22 -23.97 26.70
C ILE A 202 4.73 -23.72 26.78
N THR A 203 5.47 -24.12 25.76
CA THR A 203 6.89 -23.83 25.65
C THR A 203 7.11 -22.40 25.16
N VAL A 204 8.31 -21.85 25.40
CA VAL A 204 8.71 -20.54 24.87
C VAL A 204 8.57 -20.49 23.34
N ALA A 205 8.99 -21.55 22.63
CA ALA A 205 8.87 -21.64 21.18
C ALA A 205 7.40 -21.59 20.69
N GLU A 206 6.50 -22.30 21.41
CA GLU A 206 5.07 -22.28 21.10
C GLU A 206 4.45 -20.92 21.38
N ASN A 207 4.85 -20.28 22.48
CA ASN A 207 4.38 -18.93 22.81
C ASN A 207 4.82 -17.92 21.74
N ASN A 208 6.08 -18.00 21.30
CA ASN A 208 6.57 -17.13 20.19
C ASN A 208 5.82 -17.41 18.88
N LYS A 209 5.50 -18.68 18.58
CA LYS A 209 4.71 -19.02 17.39
C LYS A 209 3.29 -18.44 17.47
N ILE A 210 2.65 -18.48 18.64
CA ILE A 210 1.35 -17.83 18.86
C ILE A 210 1.46 -16.32 18.67
N LYS A 211 2.43 -15.69 19.33
CA LYS A 211 2.67 -14.25 19.22
C LYS A 211 2.80 -13.82 17.77
N ASN A 212 3.69 -14.47 17.01
CA ASN A 212 3.91 -14.15 15.59
C ASN A 212 2.65 -14.35 14.73
N ALA A 213 1.83 -15.37 15.03
CA ALA A 213 0.58 -15.62 14.30
C ALA A 213 -0.49 -14.56 14.60
N VAL A 214 -0.58 -14.11 15.86
CA VAL A 214 -1.49 -13.02 16.26
C VAL A 214 -1.07 -11.70 15.64
N GLU A 215 0.22 -11.39 15.63
CA GLU A 215 0.76 -10.19 14.97
C GLU A 215 0.50 -10.20 13.47
N ASP A 216 0.74 -11.34 12.79
CA ASP A 216 0.47 -11.49 11.36
C ASP A 216 -1.03 -11.34 11.05
N TRP A 217 -1.88 -11.92 11.88
CA TRP A 217 -3.32 -11.78 11.75
C TRP A 217 -3.78 -10.33 11.94
N ALA A 218 -3.34 -9.63 12.98
CA ALA A 218 -3.69 -8.25 13.25
C ALA A 218 -3.20 -7.32 12.13
N PHE A 219 -1.96 -7.50 11.70
CA PHE A 219 -1.36 -6.78 10.60
C PHE A 219 -2.17 -6.91 9.30
N LYS A 220 -2.47 -8.14 8.88
CA LYS A 220 -3.22 -8.38 7.64
C LYS A 220 -4.66 -7.89 7.72
N THR A 221 -5.32 -8.08 8.87
CA THR A 221 -6.68 -7.58 9.08
C THR A 221 -6.72 -6.07 8.98
N TYR A 222 -5.79 -5.37 9.64
CA TYR A 222 -5.71 -3.91 9.59
C TYR A 222 -5.44 -3.39 8.17
N LEU A 223 -4.45 -3.98 7.46
CA LEU A 223 -4.16 -3.57 6.09
C LEU A 223 -5.35 -3.79 5.15
N LYS A 224 -6.04 -4.91 5.30
CA LYS A 224 -7.22 -5.20 4.49
C LYS A 224 -8.34 -4.21 4.75
N LEU A 225 -8.66 -3.93 6.01
CA LEU A 225 -9.64 -2.91 6.41
C LEU A 225 -9.26 -1.53 5.86
N MET A 226 -7.99 -1.15 6.01
CA MET A 226 -7.47 0.10 5.49
C MET A 226 -7.61 0.18 3.97
N SER A 227 -7.23 -0.88 3.25
CA SER A 227 -7.34 -0.95 1.79
C SER A 227 -8.78 -0.82 1.31
N GLU A 228 -9.74 -1.44 1.99
CA GLU A 228 -11.16 -1.43 1.62
C GLU A 228 -11.86 -0.11 1.96
N GLN A 229 -11.48 0.55 3.07
CA GLN A 229 -12.15 1.75 3.54
C GLN A 229 -11.52 3.05 3.03
N ILE A 230 -10.21 3.06 2.80
CA ILE A 230 -9.44 4.26 2.49
C ILE A 230 -9.17 4.41 0.99
N PHE A 231 -8.76 3.31 0.32
CA PHE A 231 -8.43 3.34 -1.10
C PHE A 231 -9.70 3.24 -1.96
N LYS A 232 -10.37 4.38 -2.12
CA LYS A 232 -11.55 4.53 -2.98
C LYS A 232 -11.26 5.46 -4.16
N PRO A 233 -11.93 5.27 -5.32
CA PRO A 233 -11.86 6.25 -6.40
C PRO A 233 -12.43 7.59 -5.92
N LEU A 234 -11.93 8.69 -6.49
CA LEU A 234 -12.54 9.99 -6.30
C LEU A 234 -13.83 10.08 -7.13
N GLU A 235 -14.84 10.72 -6.57
CA GLU A 235 -16.02 11.17 -7.28
C GLU A 235 -15.74 12.54 -7.95
N ASP A 236 -16.53 12.89 -8.96
CA ASP A 236 -16.32 14.14 -9.71
C ASP A 236 -16.58 15.40 -8.85
N THR A 237 -17.35 15.25 -7.78
CA THR A 237 -17.66 16.32 -6.81
C THR A 237 -16.62 16.46 -5.69
N ASP A 238 -15.65 15.56 -5.61
CA ASP A 238 -14.65 15.57 -4.54
C ASP A 238 -13.61 16.68 -4.73
N ASP A 239 -13.28 17.38 -3.63
CA ASP A 239 -12.08 18.21 -3.58
C ASP A 239 -10.85 17.29 -3.53
N ARG A 240 -10.19 17.16 -4.68
CA ARG A 240 -9.01 16.30 -4.85
C ARG A 240 -7.91 16.60 -3.84
N ASN A 241 -7.64 17.87 -3.58
CA ASN A 241 -6.55 18.26 -2.66
C ASN A 241 -6.89 17.82 -1.24
N LEU A 242 -8.13 18.02 -0.81
CA LEU A 242 -8.61 17.58 0.49
C LEU A 242 -8.59 16.05 0.62
N MET A 243 -9.07 15.35 -0.39
CA MET A 243 -9.15 13.88 -0.37
C MET A 243 -7.77 13.23 -0.40
N TYR A 244 -6.78 13.86 -1.01
CA TYR A 244 -5.42 13.33 -1.11
C TYR A 244 -4.49 13.77 0.03
N ALA A 245 -4.79 14.84 0.77
CA ALA A 245 -3.94 15.33 1.86
C ALA A 245 -3.55 14.26 2.90
N PRO A 246 -4.44 13.36 3.37
CA PRO A 246 -4.05 12.29 4.28
C PRO A 246 -3.05 11.30 3.66
N PHE A 247 -3.20 10.98 2.37
CA PHE A 247 -2.26 10.10 1.67
C PHE A 247 -0.89 10.76 1.50
N GLN A 248 -0.85 12.07 1.25
CA GLN A 248 0.40 12.83 1.15
C GLN A 248 1.13 12.85 2.50
N CYS A 249 0.39 12.96 3.60
CA CYS A 249 0.97 12.85 4.94
C CYS A 249 1.52 11.44 5.21
N VAL A 250 0.82 10.38 4.80
CA VAL A 250 1.32 9.00 4.89
C VAL A 250 2.58 8.82 4.03
N ALA A 251 2.62 9.42 2.84
CA ALA A 251 3.81 9.37 2.01
C ALA A 251 5.00 10.09 2.64
N GLN A 252 4.79 11.28 3.20
CA GLN A 252 5.82 12.03 3.93
C GLN A 252 6.32 11.23 5.14
N TYR A 253 5.40 10.60 5.90
CA TYR A 253 5.77 9.71 7.01
C TYR A 253 6.75 8.60 6.59
N PHE A 254 6.53 7.97 5.44
CA PHE A 254 7.46 6.94 4.95
C PHE A 254 8.74 7.52 4.37
N LEU A 255 8.66 8.67 3.71
CA LEU A 255 9.84 9.38 3.22
C LEU A 255 10.77 9.76 4.37
N ASP A 256 10.23 10.30 5.47
CA ASP A 256 10.99 10.67 6.68
C ASP A 256 11.65 9.45 7.36
N LYS A 257 11.05 8.27 7.23
CA LYS A 257 11.63 6.99 7.68
C LYS A 257 12.66 6.40 6.72
N GLY A 258 12.95 7.06 5.58
CA GLY A 258 13.97 6.66 4.62
C GLY A 258 13.51 5.62 3.59
N TYR A 259 12.21 5.39 3.46
CA TYR A 259 11.67 4.54 2.40
C TYR A 259 11.68 5.25 1.05
N SER A 260 11.72 4.46 -0.01
CA SER A 260 11.90 4.95 -1.38
C SER A 260 10.61 4.92 -2.20
N GLY A 261 9.50 4.51 -1.61
CA GLY A 261 8.21 4.48 -2.28
C GLY A 261 7.17 3.66 -1.54
N ILE A 262 5.97 3.63 -2.11
CA ILE A 262 4.81 2.90 -1.59
C ILE A 262 4.18 2.11 -2.74
N LYS A 263 3.90 0.83 -2.49
CA LYS A 263 3.06 0.00 -3.35
C LYS A 263 1.67 -0.10 -2.73
N TYR A 264 0.63 0.14 -3.52
CA TYR A 264 -0.74 0.24 -3.03
C TYR A 264 -1.75 -0.31 -4.04
N LYS A 265 -2.99 -0.48 -3.60
CA LYS A 265 -4.10 -0.97 -4.43
C LYS A 265 -4.48 0.10 -5.45
N SER A 266 -4.56 -0.28 -6.74
CA SER A 266 -5.22 0.57 -7.73
C SER A 266 -6.71 0.69 -7.41
N THR A 267 -7.23 1.90 -7.46
CA THR A 267 -8.66 2.16 -7.19
C THR A 267 -9.55 1.99 -8.41
N VAL A 268 -8.94 1.85 -9.59
CA VAL A 268 -9.64 1.74 -10.88
C VAL A 268 -9.39 0.41 -11.58
N CYS A 269 -8.41 -0.37 -11.11
CA CYS A 269 -8.03 -1.64 -11.72
C CYS A 269 -7.71 -2.74 -10.69
N GLU A 270 -8.58 -3.72 -10.56
CA GLU A 270 -8.39 -4.85 -9.62
C GLU A 270 -7.25 -5.81 -10.02
N SER A 271 -6.94 -5.89 -11.32
CA SER A 271 -5.94 -6.84 -11.86
C SER A 271 -4.50 -6.37 -11.77
N ALA A 272 -4.26 -5.16 -11.30
CA ALA A 272 -2.95 -4.57 -11.10
C ALA A 272 -2.89 -3.79 -9.76
N LYS A 273 -1.68 -3.48 -9.33
CA LYS A 273 -1.39 -2.58 -8.21
C LYS A 273 -0.65 -1.39 -8.77
N ASP A 274 -0.53 -0.34 -7.98
CA ASP A 274 0.28 0.82 -8.31
C ASP A 274 1.46 0.94 -7.36
N ILE A 275 2.54 1.53 -7.84
CA ILE A 275 3.67 1.94 -7.03
C ILE A 275 3.97 3.41 -7.29
N VAL A 276 4.25 4.16 -6.23
CA VAL A 276 4.86 5.47 -6.30
C VAL A 276 6.28 5.38 -5.79
N LEU A 277 7.23 5.78 -6.62
CA LEU A 277 8.64 5.93 -6.25
C LEU A 277 8.89 7.39 -5.91
N PHE A 278 9.48 7.66 -4.75
CA PHE A 278 9.72 9.01 -4.23
C PHE A 278 10.84 9.77 -4.96
N ASP A 279 11.52 9.08 -5.87
CA ASP A 279 12.49 9.67 -6.77
C ASP A 279 12.36 9.01 -8.15
N LYS A 280 12.13 9.82 -9.20
CA LYS A 280 12.02 9.34 -10.57
C LYS A 280 13.28 8.67 -11.10
N THR A 281 14.43 8.94 -10.49
CA THR A 281 15.73 8.39 -10.91
C THR A 281 15.93 6.94 -10.50
N TYR A 282 15.10 6.37 -9.62
CA TYR A 282 15.21 4.97 -9.19
C TYR A 282 14.90 3.96 -10.30
N ALA A 283 14.13 4.37 -11.29
CA ALA A 283 13.81 3.56 -12.46
C ALA A 283 14.12 4.33 -13.75
N HIS A 284 14.23 3.60 -14.84
CA HIS A 284 14.45 4.15 -16.18
C HIS A 284 13.58 3.41 -17.20
N PRO A 285 13.20 4.09 -18.29
CA PRO A 285 12.47 3.47 -19.39
C PRO A 285 13.34 2.42 -20.09
N VAL A 286 12.71 1.33 -20.54
CA VAL A 286 13.36 0.24 -21.27
C VAL A 286 12.46 -0.32 -22.36
N GLY A 287 13.08 -0.88 -23.42
CA GLY A 287 12.36 -1.49 -24.55
C GLY A 287 11.62 -0.48 -25.40
N ASP A 288 10.79 -0.94 -26.31
CA ASP A 288 10.04 -0.06 -27.22
C ASP A 288 8.82 0.56 -26.52
N ILE A 289 8.53 1.79 -26.87
CA ILE A 289 7.29 2.46 -26.47
C ILE A 289 6.15 1.92 -27.35
N LYS A 290 5.11 1.37 -26.73
CA LYS A 290 3.88 1.02 -27.43
C LYS A 290 3.06 2.28 -27.65
N ASP A 291 2.69 2.55 -28.91
CA ASP A 291 1.89 3.71 -29.34
C ASP A 291 0.73 3.19 -30.19
N PHE A 292 -0.50 3.46 -29.78
CA PHE A 292 -1.70 2.95 -30.42
C PHE A 292 -2.93 3.83 -30.14
N ILE A 293 -3.98 3.60 -30.91
CA ILE A 293 -5.31 4.21 -30.65
C ILE A 293 -6.15 3.23 -29.83
N ILE A 294 -6.80 3.72 -28.78
CA ILE A 294 -7.70 2.93 -27.91
C ILE A 294 -9.04 2.67 -28.59
#